data_f785cd84a4c3e1c1d55028a143e728e1
#
_entry.id   f785cd84a4c3e1c1d55028a143e728e1
#
_cell.length_a   1.000
_cell.length_b   1.000
_cell.length_c   1.000
_cell.angle_alpha   90.00
_cell.angle_beta   90.00
_cell.angle_gamma   90.00
#
_symmetry.space_group_name_H-M   'P 1'
#
loop_
_entity.id
_entity.type
_entity.pdbx_description
1 polymer ?
#
loop_
_entity_poly.entity_id
_entity_poly.type
_entity_poly.pdbx_seq_one_letter_code
_entity_poly.pdbx_strand_id
1 'polypeptide(L)'
;MQEMLKIAYSKEAMKIFGPIKGRESVLADETDFIDVASLIITDQEVKSFSFLKINALHLPVFLIMTDETKIDEEIICQAAGIIEQDPYQHSYYERKIENAASQYEKQVLPPFFKRLLNYVEEGNSEFSCPGHQGGNYFKKHPAGRIFYNFYGENTFRGDLCNADVALGDLLIHEGAALEAQKYAAKVFHADKAYFVL
;
A
#
# COMPACT_ATOMS: atom_id res chain seq x y z
N MET A 1 0.80 7.63 -12.86
CA MET A 1 1.97 7.01 -12.21
C MET A 1 1.73 7.15 -10.72
N GLN A 2 1.52 6.03 -10.04
CA GLN A 2 1.27 6.03 -8.60
C GLN A 2 2.59 6.42 -7.91
N GLU A 3 2.55 7.42 -7.05
CA GLU A 3 3.71 7.83 -6.26
C GLU A 3 4.05 6.68 -5.31
N MET A 4 5.28 6.17 -5.39
CA MET A 4 5.73 5.09 -4.51
C MET A 4 5.87 5.62 -3.08
N LEU A 5 5.43 4.84 -2.10
CA LEU A 5 5.65 5.18 -0.71
C LEU A 5 7.14 5.20 -0.38
N LYS A 6 7.52 6.01 0.59
CA LYS A 6 8.91 6.28 0.99
C LYS A 6 9.48 5.21 1.91
N ILE A 7 10.80 5.18 2.06
CA ILE A 7 11.46 4.42 3.13
C ILE A 7 11.90 5.40 4.20
N ALA A 8 11.43 5.21 5.42
CA ALA A 8 11.78 6.04 6.55
C ALA A 8 12.97 5.44 7.34
N TYR A 9 13.81 6.30 7.83
CA TYR A 9 14.99 5.94 8.62
C TYR A 9 15.01 6.73 9.92
N SER A 10 15.48 6.09 10.98
CA SER A 10 15.98 6.86 12.11
C SER A 10 17.29 7.59 11.75
N LYS A 11 17.68 8.59 12.52
CA LYS A 11 18.88 9.39 12.23
C LYS A 11 20.15 8.55 12.17
N GLU A 12 20.32 7.63 13.10
CA GLU A 12 21.48 6.75 13.15
C GLU A 12 21.41 5.67 12.06
N ALA A 13 20.22 5.09 11.82
CA ALA A 13 20.03 4.12 10.73
C ALA A 13 20.40 4.70 9.36
N MET A 14 20.04 5.95 9.08
CA MET A 14 20.39 6.63 7.83
C MET A 14 21.91 6.80 7.67
N LYS A 15 22.64 7.04 8.75
CA LYS A 15 24.10 7.17 8.71
C LYS A 15 24.78 5.82 8.47
N ILE A 16 24.26 4.76 9.08
CA ILE A 16 24.88 3.42 9.03
C ILE A 16 24.58 2.73 7.69
N PHE A 17 23.32 2.72 7.27
CA PHE A 17 22.88 1.97 6.10
C PHE A 17 22.89 2.81 4.83
N GLY A 18 22.52 4.10 4.94
CA GLY A 18 22.39 4.98 3.78
C GLY A 18 21.09 4.77 3.00
N PRO A 19 20.81 5.65 2.01
CA PRO A 19 19.59 5.62 1.22
C PRO A 19 19.60 4.46 0.21
N ILE A 20 18.44 3.80 0.07
CA ILE A 20 18.21 2.76 -0.93
C ILE A 20 17.97 3.39 -2.30
N LYS A 21 18.59 2.82 -3.34
CA LYS A 21 18.44 3.31 -4.72
C LYS A 21 17.05 3.03 -5.28
N GLY A 22 16.49 4.03 -5.98
CA GLY A 22 15.22 3.89 -6.70
C GLY A 22 13.97 4.23 -5.91
N ARG A 23 14.09 4.53 -4.60
CA ARG A 23 12.97 4.95 -3.74
C ARG A 23 13.37 6.16 -2.89
N GLU A 24 12.45 7.06 -2.64
CA GLU A 24 12.69 8.21 -1.79
C GLU A 24 12.95 7.77 -0.34
N SER A 25 14.03 8.28 0.23
CA SER A 25 14.46 8.02 1.61
C SER A 25 14.25 9.27 2.45
N VAL A 26 13.60 9.14 3.59
CA VAL A 26 13.23 10.25 4.48
C VAL A 26 13.59 9.94 5.93
N LEU A 27 13.73 10.98 6.75
CA LEU A 27 13.88 10.78 8.19
C LEU A 27 12.51 10.55 8.84
N ALA A 28 12.43 9.57 9.72
CA ALA A 28 11.20 9.18 10.38
C ALA A 28 10.60 10.30 11.26
N ASP A 29 11.42 11.20 11.75
CA ASP A 29 10.99 12.37 12.54
C ASP A 29 10.37 13.48 11.65
N GLU A 30 10.61 13.45 10.34
CA GLU A 30 10.22 14.51 9.39
C GLU A 30 9.07 14.09 8.47
N THR A 31 8.56 12.88 8.61
CA THR A 31 7.50 12.35 7.74
C THR A 31 6.36 11.73 8.54
N ASP A 32 5.18 11.68 7.93
CA ASP A 32 4.08 10.88 8.47
C ASP A 32 4.20 9.43 7.98
N PHE A 33 4.00 8.47 8.88
CA PHE A 33 4.09 7.04 8.55
C PHE A 33 3.05 6.57 7.52
N ILE A 34 2.02 7.37 7.23
CA ILE A 34 1.07 7.06 6.16
C ILE A 34 1.70 7.09 4.75
N ASP A 35 2.81 7.84 4.59
CA ASP A 35 3.55 7.95 3.33
C ASP A 35 4.72 6.96 3.25
N VAL A 36 4.83 6.04 4.22
CA VAL A 36 5.99 5.16 4.38
C VAL A 36 5.62 3.72 4.07
N ALA A 37 6.47 3.03 3.30
CA ALA A 37 6.34 1.61 2.99
C ALA A 37 7.22 0.70 3.85
N SER A 38 8.25 1.25 4.48
CA SER A 38 9.14 0.51 5.38
C SER A 38 9.88 1.47 6.31
N LEU A 39 10.17 1.03 7.52
CA LEU A 39 10.93 1.77 8.52
C LEU A 39 12.22 1.03 8.87
N ILE A 40 13.34 1.76 8.89
CA ILE A 40 14.64 1.24 9.29
C ILE A 40 15.11 2.02 10.51
N ILE A 41 15.35 1.33 11.61
CA ILE A 41 15.82 1.91 12.87
C ILE A 41 16.96 1.10 13.46
N THR A 42 17.73 1.70 14.36
CA THR A 42 18.72 0.97 15.14
C THR A 42 18.11 0.35 16.38
N ASP A 43 18.75 -0.69 16.91
CA ASP A 43 18.40 -1.33 18.18
C ASP A 43 18.35 -0.33 19.35
N GLN A 44 19.21 0.67 19.34
CA GLN A 44 19.27 1.71 20.40
C GLN A 44 18.09 2.70 20.33
N GLU A 45 17.56 2.96 19.13
CA GLU A 45 16.48 3.93 18.91
C GLU A 45 15.07 3.32 19.02
N VAL A 46 14.97 2.01 19.16
CA VAL A 46 13.68 1.30 19.25
C VAL A 46 12.71 1.92 20.26
N LYS A 47 13.20 2.30 21.43
CA LYS A 47 12.37 2.89 22.50
C LYS A 47 11.83 4.29 22.17
N SER A 48 12.42 4.97 21.19
CA SER A 48 12.03 6.32 20.77
C SER A 48 10.82 6.31 19.82
N PHE A 49 10.47 5.14 19.27
CA PHE A 49 9.39 5.01 18.29
C PHE A 49 8.11 4.47 18.95
N SER A 50 6.98 5.06 18.56
CA SER A 50 5.66 4.58 18.97
C SER A 50 5.26 3.36 18.14
N PHE A 51 5.59 2.16 18.62
CA PHE A 51 5.20 0.90 17.97
C PHE A 51 3.68 0.74 17.84
N LEU A 52 2.87 1.40 18.65
CA LEU A 52 1.41 1.40 18.50
C LEU A 52 0.97 1.92 17.12
N LYS A 53 1.55 3.03 16.64
CA LYS A 53 1.25 3.57 15.30
C LYS A 53 1.80 2.67 14.19
N ILE A 54 3.02 2.18 14.36
CA ILE A 54 3.70 1.30 13.40
C ILE A 54 2.92 0.00 13.24
N ASN A 55 2.50 -0.61 14.34
CA ASN A 55 1.70 -1.84 14.34
C ASN A 55 0.30 -1.63 13.76
N ALA A 56 -0.33 -0.48 14.02
CA ALA A 56 -1.64 -0.17 13.44
C ALA A 56 -1.59 -0.07 11.91
N LEU A 57 -0.47 0.36 11.36
CA LEU A 57 -0.24 0.43 9.91
C LEU A 57 0.31 -0.88 9.32
N HIS A 58 0.66 -1.87 10.16
CA HIS A 58 1.38 -3.09 9.75
C HIS A 58 2.66 -2.81 8.96
N LEU A 59 3.32 -1.71 9.28
CA LEU A 59 4.51 -1.25 8.57
C LEU A 59 5.67 -2.22 8.81
N PRO A 60 6.35 -2.71 7.75
CA PRO A 60 7.54 -3.54 7.93
C PRO A 60 8.69 -2.73 8.51
N VAL A 61 9.18 -3.17 9.66
CA VAL A 61 10.30 -2.54 10.40
C VAL A 61 11.53 -3.41 10.28
N PHE A 62 12.66 -2.80 9.93
CA PHE A 62 13.97 -3.43 9.92
C PHE A 62 14.85 -2.85 11.03
N LEU A 63 15.51 -3.72 11.78
CA LEU A 63 16.37 -3.36 12.89
C LEU A 63 17.83 -3.52 12.49
N ILE A 64 18.62 -2.44 12.58
CA ILE A 64 20.07 -2.51 12.47
C ILE A 64 20.64 -2.81 13.85
N MET A 65 21.39 -3.91 13.96
CA MET A 65 22.10 -4.26 15.17
C MET A 65 23.39 -3.47 15.28
N THR A 66 23.49 -2.60 16.27
CA THR A 66 24.69 -1.76 16.51
C THR A 66 25.56 -2.30 17.63
N ASP A 67 24.98 -3.04 18.57
CA ASP A 67 25.68 -3.64 19.69
C ASP A 67 24.99 -4.96 20.09
N GLU A 68 25.69 -5.86 20.77
CA GLU A 68 25.13 -7.12 21.29
C GLU A 68 24.20 -6.92 22.52
N THR A 69 23.63 -5.73 22.66
CA THR A 69 22.67 -5.43 23.71
C THR A 69 21.41 -6.30 23.54
N LYS A 70 20.93 -6.87 24.64
CA LYS A 70 19.71 -7.65 24.66
C LYS A 70 18.52 -6.77 24.27
N ILE A 71 18.08 -6.87 23.03
CA ILE A 71 16.80 -6.34 22.61
C ILE A 71 15.73 -7.28 23.17
N ASP A 72 14.60 -6.71 23.54
CA ASP A 72 13.43 -7.47 23.96
C ASP A 72 13.00 -8.43 22.83
N GLU A 73 12.87 -9.71 23.15
CA GLU A 73 12.49 -10.76 22.19
C GLU A 73 11.16 -10.44 21.50
N GLU A 74 10.23 -9.76 22.18
CA GLU A 74 8.97 -9.30 21.56
C GLU A 74 9.19 -8.34 20.39
N ILE A 75 10.16 -7.46 20.49
CA ILE A 75 10.47 -6.48 19.44
C ILE A 75 11.13 -7.18 18.24
N ILE A 76 12.03 -8.12 18.52
CA ILE A 76 12.66 -8.92 17.47
C ILE A 76 11.61 -9.72 16.69
N CYS A 77 10.64 -10.32 17.37
CA CYS A 77 9.55 -11.08 16.74
C CYS A 77 8.61 -10.22 15.89
N GLN A 78 8.52 -8.92 16.16
CA GLN A 78 7.69 -7.99 15.38
C GLN A 78 8.44 -7.37 14.20
N ALA A 79 9.76 -7.47 14.17
CA ALA A 79 10.57 -6.92 13.08
C ALA A 79 10.41 -7.76 11.79
N ALA A 80 10.32 -7.08 10.65
CA ALA A 80 10.32 -7.71 9.33
C ALA A 80 11.70 -8.29 8.97
N GLY A 81 12.75 -7.81 9.62
CA GLY A 81 14.08 -8.35 9.50
C GLY A 81 15.12 -7.63 10.36
N ILE A 82 16.22 -8.34 10.58
CA ILE A 82 17.40 -7.82 11.26
C ILE A 82 18.47 -7.57 10.20
N ILE A 83 19.16 -6.46 10.32
CA ILE A 83 20.27 -6.04 9.46
C ILE A 83 21.55 -6.10 10.28
N GLU A 84 22.45 -6.95 9.87
CA GLU A 84 23.81 -7.01 10.40
C GLU A 84 24.70 -6.03 9.65
N GLN A 85 25.67 -5.42 10.36
CA GLN A 85 26.61 -4.47 9.76
C GLN A 85 27.73 -5.18 9.01
N ASP A 86 27.38 -5.96 7.98
CA ASP A 86 28.31 -6.61 7.09
C ASP A 86 28.31 -5.90 5.71
N PRO A 87 29.41 -5.25 5.32
CA PRO A 87 29.49 -4.55 4.04
C PRO A 87 29.24 -5.44 2.83
N TYR A 88 29.52 -6.74 2.92
CA TYR A 88 29.30 -7.68 1.82
C TYR A 88 27.83 -8.06 1.64
N GLN A 89 27.00 -7.84 2.65
CA GLN A 89 25.55 -8.16 2.61
C GLN A 89 24.68 -6.95 2.35
N HIS A 90 25.24 -5.76 2.18
CA HIS A 90 24.47 -4.53 1.99
C HIS A 90 23.44 -4.65 0.85
N SER A 91 23.84 -5.10 -0.34
CA SER A 91 22.92 -5.27 -1.49
C SER A 91 21.86 -6.36 -1.26
N TYR A 92 22.10 -7.32 -0.37
CA TYR A 92 21.08 -8.30 0.03
C TYR A 92 20.00 -7.63 0.87
N TYR A 93 20.39 -6.83 1.85
CA TYR A 93 19.45 -6.11 2.70
C TYR A 93 18.69 -5.05 1.93
N GLU A 94 19.31 -4.30 1.02
CA GLU A 94 18.59 -3.37 0.13
C GLU A 94 17.44 -4.07 -0.60
N ARG A 95 17.71 -5.21 -1.22
CA ARG A 95 16.68 -6.00 -1.93
C ARG A 95 15.62 -6.54 -0.98
N LYS A 96 15.97 -6.96 0.21
CA LYS A 96 15.04 -7.47 1.21
C LYS A 96 14.08 -6.38 1.67
N ILE A 97 14.58 -5.17 1.93
CA ILE A 97 13.80 -4.01 2.32
C ILE A 97 12.88 -3.57 1.18
N GLU A 98 13.41 -3.46 -0.04
CA GLU A 98 12.61 -3.09 -1.22
C GLU A 98 11.50 -4.09 -1.51
N ASN A 99 11.78 -5.39 -1.38
CA ASN A 99 10.76 -6.42 -1.53
C ASN A 99 9.67 -6.29 -0.45
N ALA A 100 10.04 -6.04 0.80
CA ALA A 100 9.08 -5.84 1.89
C ALA A 100 8.23 -4.59 1.66
N ALA A 101 8.84 -3.48 1.25
CA ALA A 101 8.13 -2.25 0.90
C ALA A 101 7.15 -2.45 -0.27
N SER A 102 7.60 -3.12 -1.34
CA SER A 102 6.73 -3.45 -2.49
C SER A 102 5.60 -4.41 -2.13
N GLN A 103 5.83 -5.36 -1.23
CA GLN A 103 4.77 -6.24 -0.72
C GLN A 103 3.77 -5.47 0.14
N TYR A 104 4.25 -4.58 1.00
CA TYR A 104 3.40 -3.71 1.81
C TYR A 104 2.49 -2.85 0.93
N GLU A 105 3.01 -2.16 -0.07
CA GLU A 105 2.22 -1.38 -1.03
C GLU A 105 1.14 -2.21 -1.73
N LYS A 106 1.47 -3.46 -2.07
CA LYS A 106 0.48 -4.38 -2.68
C LYS A 106 -0.62 -4.82 -1.71
N GLN A 107 -0.34 -4.83 -0.40
CA GLN A 107 -1.28 -5.28 0.63
C GLN A 107 -2.12 -4.14 1.22
N VAL A 108 -1.63 -2.91 1.18
CA VAL A 108 -2.33 -1.71 1.68
C VAL A 108 -3.65 -1.47 0.94
N LEU A 109 -3.68 -1.78 -0.37
CA LEU A 109 -4.90 -1.60 -1.16
C LEU A 109 -5.88 -2.76 -0.95
N PRO A 110 -7.13 -2.47 -0.53
CA PRO A 110 -8.17 -3.50 -0.46
C PRO A 110 -8.33 -4.19 -1.84
N PRO A 111 -8.60 -5.50 -1.89
CA PRO A 111 -8.56 -6.28 -3.13
C PRO A 111 -9.44 -5.74 -4.25
N PHE A 112 -10.65 -5.31 -3.94
CA PHE A 112 -11.57 -4.72 -4.93
C PHE A 112 -11.04 -3.40 -5.47
N PHE A 113 -10.60 -2.50 -4.59
CA PHE A 113 -10.08 -1.19 -4.99
C PHE A 113 -8.82 -1.34 -5.85
N LYS A 114 -7.93 -2.25 -5.49
CA LYS A 114 -6.75 -2.58 -6.29
C LYS A 114 -7.12 -3.06 -7.69
N ARG A 115 -8.12 -3.95 -7.80
CA ARG A 115 -8.60 -4.42 -9.11
C ARG A 115 -9.24 -3.32 -9.92
N LEU A 116 -9.99 -2.43 -9.27
CA LEU A 116 -10.59 -1.25 -9.91
C LEU A 116 -9.52 -0.30 -10.48
N LEU A 117 -8.45 -0.02 -9.71
CA LEU A 117 -7.33 0.79 -10.20
C LEU A 117 -6.69 0.18 -11.44
N ASN A 118 -6.39 -1.12 -11.40
CA ASN A 118 -5.82 -1.83 -12.55
C ASN A 118 -6.75 -1.75 -13.77
N TYR A 119 -8.05 -1.94 -13.58
CA TYR A 119 -9.05 -1.84 -14.64
C TYR A 119 -9.02 -0.48 -15.33
N VAL A 120 -8.95 0.59 -14.53
CA VAL A 120 -8.85 1.97 -15.03
C VAL A 120 -7.53 2.20 -15.77
N GLU A 121 -6.41 1.72 -15.26
CA GLU A 121 -5.07 1.85 -15.85
C GLU A 121 -4.93 1.05 -17.16
N GLU A 122 -5.53 -0.13 -17.25
CA GLU A 122 -5.54 -0.97 -18.47
C GLU A 122 -6.23 -0.31 -19.66
N GLY A 123 -6.95 0.79 -19.46
CA GLY A 123 -7.59 1.52 -20.54
C GLY A 123 -8.84 0.85 -21.07
N ASN A 124 -9.48 -0.01 -20.32
CA ASN A 124 -10.69 -0.70 -20.68
C ASN A 124 -11.81 0.28 -21.08
N SER A 125 -12.57 -0.07 -22.11
CA SER A 125 -13.74 0.69 -22.56
C SER A 125 -15.00 -0.03 -22.12
N GLU A 126 -15.79 0.64 -21.32
CA GLU A 126 -17.04 0.11 -20.82
C GLU A 126 -18.23 0.49 -21.74
N PHE A 127 -19.09 -0.51 -22.02
CA PHE A 127 -20.32 -0.36 -22.78
C PHE A 127 -21.54 -0.80 -21.95
N SER A 128 -21.48 -0.62 -20.64
CA SER A 128 -22.45 -1.10 -19.69
C SER A 128 -23.41 -0.02 -19.19
N CYS A 129 -24.15 -0.34 -18.14
CA CYS A 129 -25.25 0.44 -17.58
C CYS A 129 -25.00 1.90 -17.25
N PRO A 130 -23.83 2.39 -16.78
CA PRO A 130 -23.63 3.82 -16.58
C PRO A 130 -23.73 4.67 -17.83
N GLY A 131 -23.73 4.10 -19.03
CA GLY A 131 -24.07 4.77 -20.29
C GLY A 131 -23.17 5.92 -20.71
N HIS A 132 -22.39 6.50 -19.80
CA HIS A 132 -21.46 7.59 -20.10
C HIS A 132 -20.13 7.09 -20.71
N GLN A 133 -19.91 5.77 -20.77
CA GLN A 133 -18.74 5.15 -21.40
C GLN A 133 -17.41 5.75 -20.91
N GLY A 134 -17.11 5.59 -19.61
CA GLY A 134 -15.92 6.19 -18.99
C GLY A 134 -15.91 7.72 -19.04
N GLY A 135 -17.08 8.35 -19.07
CA GLY A 135 -17.23 9.81 -19.10
C GLY A 135 -17.17 10.44 -20.51
N ASN A 136 -16.98 9.65 -21.58
CA ASN A 136 -16.84 10.18 -22.93
C ASN A 136 -18.07 10.94 -23.43
N TYR A 137 -19.27 10.57 -22.97
CA TYR A 137 -20.49 11.30 -23.33
C TYR A 137 -20.55 12.70 -22.74
N PHE A 138 -19.99 12.92 -21.56
CA PHE A 138 -19.93 14.26 -20.96
C PHE A 138 -19.08 15.23 -21.76
N LYS A 139 -18.04 14.73 -22.45
CA LYS A 139 -17.13 15.57 -23.26
C LYS A 139 -17.79 16.18 -24.51
N LYS A 140 -19.00 15.72 -24.88
CA LYS A 140 -19.71 16.19 -26.09
C LYS A 140 -20.49 17.50 -25.92
N HIS A 141 -20.62 18.01 -24.69
CA HIS A 141 -21.35 19.24 -24.39
C HIS A 141 -20.54 20.12 -23.40
N PRO A 142 -20.54 21.45 -23.53
CA PRO A 142 -19.78 22.34 -22.64
C PRO A 142 -20.05 22.13 -21.14
N ALA A 143 -21.31 22.03 -20.75
CA ALA A 143 -21.68 21.74 -19.35
C ALA A 143 -21.17 20.37 -18.90
N GLY A 144 -21.24 19.36 -19.75
CA GLY A 144 -20.69 18.04 -19.47
C GLY A 144 -19.19 18.06 -19.29
N ARG A 145 -18.46 18.86 -20.08
CA ARG A 145 -17.00 19.03 -19.90
C ARG A 145 -16.64 19.65 -18.55
N ILE A 146 -17.41 20.64 -18.09
CA ILE A 146 -17.21 21.23 -16.76
C ILE A 146 -17.39 20.16 -15.68
N PHE A 147 -18.47 19.37 -15.80
CA PHE A 147 -18.74 18.27 -14.88
C PHE A 147 -17.63 17.20 -14.91
N TYR A 148 -17.23 16.78 -16.10
CA TYR A 148 -16.13 15.82 -16.29
C TYR A 148 -14.81 16.30 -15.67
N ASN A 149 -14.45 17.57 -15.91
CA ASN A 149 -13.20 18.14 -15.37
C ASN A 149 -13.24 18.28 -13.85
N PHE A 150 -14.42 18.53 -13.27
CA PHE A 150 -14.61 18.64 -11.83
C PHE A 150 -14.37 17.29 -11.12
N TYR A 151 -14.95 16.22 -11.64
CA TYR A 151 -14.82 14.89 -11.02
C TYR A 151 -13.55 14.14 -11.41
N GLY A 152 -12.97 14.46 -12.55
CA GLY A 152 -11.81 13.80 -13.11
C GLY A 152 -12.11 12.48 -13.84
N GLU A 153 -11.21 12.10 -14.73
CA GLU A 153 -11.37 10.94 -15.62
C GLU A 153 -11.53 9.62 -14.86
N ASN A 154 -10.72 9.41 -13.82
CA ASN A 154 -10.70 8.17 -13.08
C ASN A 154 -12.03 7.87 -12.37
N THR A 155 -12.74 8.91 -11.94
CA THR A 155 -14.08 8.76 -11.33
C THR A 155 -15.05 8.10 -12.31
N PHE A 156 -15.11 8.59 -13.55
CA PHE A 156 -16.01 8.04 -14.57
C PHE A 156 -15.55 6.70 -15.13
N ARG A 157 -14.24 6.46 -15.18
CA ARG A 157 -13.70 5.17 -15.59
C ARG A 157 -13.82 4.10 -14.52
N GLY A 158 -13.96 4.51 -13.25
CA GLY A 158 -14.23 3.64 -12.12
C GLY A 158 -15.71 3.43 -11.80
N ASP A 159 -16.62 4.15 -12.48
CA ASP A 159 -18.07 3.95 -12.34
C ASP A 159 -18.55 2.85 -13.29
N LEU A 160 -18.58 1.63 -12.77
CA LEU A 160 -18.76 0.40 -13.50
C LEU A 160 -20.04 -0.34 -13.08
N CYS A 161 -20.52 -1.23 -13.93
CA CYS A 161 -21.57 -2.15 -13.57
C CYS A 161 -21.10 -3.13 -12.47
N ASN A 162 -21.99 -3.48 -11.55
CA ASN A 162 -21.73 -4.43 -10.46
C ASN A 162 -21.46 -5.88 -10.91
N ALA A 163 -21.62 -6.16 -12.19
CA ALA A 163 -21.38 -7.46 -12.82
C ALA A 163 -20.36 -7.37 -13.97
N ASP A 164 -19.38 -6.47 -13.86
CA ASP A 164 -18.28 -6.41 -14.84
C ASP A 164 -17.38 -7.63 -14.73
N VAL A 165 -17.12 -8.28 -15.88
CA VAL A 165 -16.35 -9.55 -15.96
C VAL A 165 -14.95 -9.41 -15.33
N ALA A 166 -14.33 -8.25 -15.45
CA ALA A 166 -12.98 -8.03 -14.93
C ALA A 166 -12.96 -7.81 -13.41
N LEU A 167 -14.06 -7.33 -12.82
CA LEU A 167 -14.19 -7.04 -11.38
C LEU A 167 -14.87 -8.17 -10.60
N GLY A 168 -15.53 -9.09 -11.32
CA GLY A 168 -16.38 -10.13 -10.74
C GLY A 168 -17.80 -9.64 -10.52
N ASP A 169 -18.66 -10.55 -10.12
CA ASP A 169 -20.08 -10.26 -9.90
C ASP A 169 -20.39 -10.20 -8.40
N LEU A 170 -20.87 -9.06 -7.95
CA LEU A 170 -21.24 -8.84 -6.56
C LEU A 170 -22.45 -9.66 -6.14
N LEU A 171 -23.39 -9.92 -7.05
CA LEU A 171 -24.63 -10.66 -6.75
C LEU A 171 -24.38 -12.14 -6.50
N ILE A 172 -23.45 -12.73 -7.25
CA ILE A 172 -23.09 -14.16 -7.11
C ILE A 172 -21.79 -14.36 -6.30
N HIS A 173 -21.23 -13.28 -5.77
CA HIS A 173 -20.05 -13.30 -4.92
C HIS A 173 -18.83 -13.97 -5.59
N GLU A 174 -18.44 -13.48 -6.76
CA GLU A 174 -17.28 -13.96 -7.49
C GLU A 174 -16.18 -12.90 -7.67
N GLY A 175 -14.99 -13.34 -8.09
CA GLY A 175 -13.86 -12.50 -8.45
C GLY A 175 -13.39 -11.57 -7.34
N ALA A 176 -13.05 -10.33 -7.69
CA ALA A 176 -12.54 -9.34 -6.75
C ALA A 176 -13.57 -8.95 -5.67
N ALA A 177 -14.86 -9.03 -5.96
CA ALA A 177 -15.92 -8.81 -4.98
C ALA A 177 -15.89 -9.85 -3.86
N LEU A 178 -15.73 -11.14 -4.20
CA LEU A 178 -15.56 -12.21 -3.22
C LEU A 178 -14.28 -12.04 -2.39
N GLU A 179 -13.18 -11.68 -3.03
CA GLU A 179 -11.90 -11.45 -2.34
C GLU A 179 -12.01 -10.29 -1.34
N ALA A 180 -12.69 -9.23 -1.72
CA ALA A 180 -12.94 -8.09 -0.83
C ALA A 180 -13.82 -8.48 0.37
N GLN A 181 -14.83 -9.32 0.19
CA GLN A 181 -15.66 -9.85 1.29
C GLN A 181 -14.83 -10.73 2.24
N LYS A 182 -13.97 -11.61 1.71
CA LYS A 182 -13.04 -12.41 2.53
C LYS A 182 -12.06 -11.53 3.30
N TYR A 183 -11.54 -10.48 2.65
CA TYR A 183 -10.66 -9.52 3.30
C TYR A 183 -11.37 -8.75 4.42
N ALA A 184 -12.59 -8.27 4.18
CA ALA A 184 -13.41 -7.63 5.21
C ALA A 184 -13.68 -8.57 6.40
N ALA A 185 -14.06 -9.84 6.15
CA ALA A 185 -14.26 -10.83 7.19
C ALA A 185 -12.99 -11.01 8.06
N LYS A 186 -11.81 -11.07 7.42
CA LYS A 186 -10.52 -11.15 8.13
C LYS A 186 -10.26 -9.92 9.00
N VAL A 187 -10.49 -8.71 8.48
CA VAL A 187 -10.26 -7.44 9.21
C VAL A 187 -11.16 -7.32 10.43
N PHE A 188 -12.42 -7.76 10.30
CA PHE A 188 -13.40 -7.71 11.39
C PHE A 188 -13.42 -8.96 12.27
N HIS A 189 -12.49 -9.91 12.06
CA HIS A 189 -12.43 -11.20 12.76
C HIS A 189 -13.77 -11.95 12.72
N ALA A 190 -14.46 -11.89 11.58
CA ALA A 190 -15.74 -12.55 11.34
C ALA A 190 -15.56 -13.78 10.45
N ASP A 191 -16.46 -14.76 10.57
CA ASP A 191 -16.46 -15.95 9.73
C ASP A 191 -16.75 -15.60 8.25
N LYS A 192 -17.65 -14.64 8.04
CA LYS A 192 -18.04 -14.15 6.71
C LYS A 192 -18.44 -12.67 6.77
N ALA A 193 -18.24 -11.97 5.66
CA ALA A 193 -18.77 -10.65 5.40
C ALA A 193 -19.46 -10.63 4.03
N TYR A 194 -20.57 -9.92 3.96
CA TYR A 194 -21.34 -9.76 2.72
C TYR A 194 -21.50 -8.27 2.40
N PHE A 195 -21.19 -7.89 1.18
CA PHE A 195 -21.58 -6.60 0.66
C PHE A 195 -23.02 -6.73 0.14
N VAL A 196 -23.88 -5.84 0.58
CA VAL A 196 -25.29 -5.78 0.14
C VAL A 196 -25.52 -4.50 -0.65
N LEU A 197 -26.35 -4.60 -1.68
CA LEU A 197 -26.75 -3.48 -2.56
C LEU A 197 -28.00 -2.82 -2.02
#